data_e6f40143a001b493882492a91f108668
#
_entry.id   e6f40143a001b493882492a91f108668
#
_cell.length_a   1.000
_cell.length_b   1.000
_cell.length_c   1.000
_cell.angle_alpha   90.00
_cell.angle_beta   90.00
_cell.angle_gamma   90.00
#
_symmetry.space_group_name_H-M   'P 1'
#
loop_
_entity.id
_entity.type
_entity.pdbx_description
1 polymer ?
#
loop_
_entity_poly.entity_id
_entity_poly.type
_entity_poly.pdbx_seq_one_letter_code
_entity_poly.pdbx_strand_id
1 'polypeptide(L)'
;MADQKQQQQGQAPGGGTKQPGRKKVKKHVTDAIAHVHASFNNTIVTITDRQGNTLSWATSGGCGFRGSRKSTPFAAQVAAEKAGNAAQEHGVKMVEVRVKGPGPGRESAVRALNACGLKITNISDVTPIPHNGCRPPKKRRV
;
A
#
# COMPACT_ATOMS: atom_id res chain seq x y z
N MET A 1 43.91 -58.69 -4.59
CA MET A 1 44.91 -57.64 -4.80
C MET A 1 44.09 -56.38 -5.04
N ALA A 2 43.93 -55.59 -4.02
CA ALA A 2 44.54 -54.31 -3.77
C ALA A 2 44.31 -53.36 -4.98
N ASP A 3 43.74 -52.18 -4.89
CA ASP A 3 43.91 -51.13 -3.90
C ASP A 3 42.79 -50.12 -3.96
N GLN A 4 42.47 -49.68 -2.79
CA GLN A 4 41.96 -48.42 -2.34
C GLN A 4 42.53 -47.19 -3.04
N LYS A 5 41.66 -46.15 -3.18
CA LYS A 5 41.96 -44.73 -2.85
C LYS A 5 40.65 -43.97 -3.00
N GLN A 6 39.97 -43.63 -1.96
CA GLN A 6 39.98 -42.45 -1.10
C GLN A 6 40.52 -41.18 -1.77
N GLN A 7 39.66 -40.19 -1.88
CA GLN A 7 39.90 -38.75 -1.70
C GLN A 7 38.56 -38.07 -1.76
N GLN A 8 37.95 -37.73 -0.62
CA GLN A 8 38.20 -36.52 0.22
C GLN A 8 38.03 -35.21 -0.54
N GLN A 9 36.96 -34.59 -0.12
CA GLN A 9 36.91 -33.23 0.45
C GLN A 9 36.72 -32.09 -0.53
N GLY A 10 35.63 -31.41 -0.34
CA GLY A 10 35.34 -30.07 -0.80
C GLY A 10 34.14 -29.48 -0.04
N GLN A 11 34.24 -29.46 1.30
CA GLN A 11 33.35 -28.62 2.11
C GLN A 11 33.72 -27.16 1.91
N ALA A 12 32.79 -26.36 1.40
CA ALA A 12 32.78 -24.91 1.58
C ALA A 12 31.66 -24.56 2.55
N PRO A 13 31.94 -24.09 3.77
CA PRO A 13 30.94 -23.55 4.66
C PRO A 13 30.64 -22.10 4.29
N GLY A 14 29.72 -21.90 3.40
CA GLY A 14 29.08 -20.59 3.22
C GLY A 14 28.11 -20.32 4.37
N GLY A 15 28.64 -20.04 5.55
CA GLY A 15 27.87 -19.56 6.68
C GLY A 15 27.37 -18.15 6.43
N GLY A 16 26.29 -17.99 5.68
CA GLY A 16 25.52 -16.79 5.67
C GLY A 16 24.78 -16.67 7.01
N THR A 17 25.34 -15.93 7.94
CA THR A 17 24.65 -15.49 9.15
C THR A 17 23.41 -14.70 8.73
N LYS A 18 22.27 -15.37 8.68
CA LYS A 18 20.97 -14.69 8.61
C LYS A 18 20.85 -13.85 9.87
N GLN A 19 21.10 -12.55 9.74
CA GLN A 19 20.77 -11.61 10.80
C GLN A 19 19.29 -11.81 11.16
N PRO A 20 18.95 -11.98 12.45
CA PRO A 20 17.57 -12.08 12.85
C PRO A 20 16.89 -10.78 12.44
N GLY A 21 15.99 -10.87 11.47
CA GLY A 21 15.22 -9.73 10.99
C GLY A 21 14.57 -9.06 12.20
N ARG A 22 14.79 -7.75 12.34
CA ARG A 22 14.12 -6.92 13.37
C ARG A 22 12.65 -7.28 13.35
N LYS A 23 12.15 -7.89 14.43
CA LYS A 23 10.73 -8.12 14.63
C LYS A 23 10.03 -6.77 14.53
N LYS A 24 9.24 -6.57 13.47
CA LYS A 24 8.42 -5.37 13.34
C LYS A 24 7.49 -5.32 14.53
N VAL A 25 7.66 -4.31 15.39
CA VAL A 25 6.76 -4.08 16.52
C VAL A 25 5.39 -3.73 15.91
N LYS A 26 4.40 -4.59 16.11
CA LYS A 26 3.04 -4.31 15.69
C LYS A 26 2.48 -3.23 16.62
N LYS A 27 2.28 -2.04 16.07
CA LYS A 27 1.57 -0.98 16.79
C LYS A 27 0.10 -1.35 16.87
N HIS A 28 -0.49 -1.27 18.05
CA HIS A 28 -1.93 -1.47 18.22
C HIS A 28 -2.64 -0.11 18.10
N VAL A 29 -3.39 0.08 17.03
CA VAL A 29 -4.15 1.31 16.75
C VAL A 29 -5.57 0.93 16.42
N THR A 30 -6.55 1.48 17.14
CA THR A 30 -7.99 1.21 16.93
C THR A 30 -8.58 2.17 15.90
N ASP A 31 -8.24 3.46 15.99
CA ASP A 31 -8.71 4.53 15.10
C ASP A 31 -7.61 4.93 14.13
N ALA A 32 -7.89 4.87 12.85
CA ALA A 32 -6.95 5.19 11.80
C ALA A 32 -7.55 6.18 10.79
N ILE A 33 -6.69 6.74 9.96
CA ILE A 33 -7.06 7.58 8.83
C ILE A 33 -6.61 6.87 7.55
N ALA A 34 -7.54 6.66 6.63
CA ALA A 34 -7.23 6.13 5.31
C ALA A 34 -7.13 7.28 4.30
N HIS A 35 -5.95 7.47 3.76
CA HIS A 35 -5.67 8.43 2.70
C HIS A 35 -5.78 7.73 1.35
N VAL A 36 -6.75 8.12 0.55
CA VAL A 36 -6.94 7.60 -0.81
C VAL A 36 -6.53 8.69 -1.80
N HIS A 37 -5.43 8.46 -2.50
CA HIS A 37 -4.99 9.34 -3.58
C HIS A 37 -5.29 8.67 -4.92
N ALA A 38 -6.34 9.15 -5.59
CA ALA A 38 -6.78 8.63 -6.88
C ALA A 38 -6.41 9.62 -7.99
N SER A 39 -5.34 9.33 -8.72
CA SER A 39 -4.96 10.06 -9.93
C SER A 39 -5.54 9.39 -11.17
N PHE A 40 -5.42 10.03 -12.33
CA PHE A 40 -5.84 9.44 -13.60
C PHE A 40 -5.05 8.18 -13.98
N ASN A 41 -3.85 8.00 -13.44
CA ASN A 41 -2.95 6.90 -13.80
C ASN A 41 -2.76 5.85 -12.71
N ASN A 42 -3.10 6.16 -11.46
CA ASN A 42 -2.84 5.26 -10.33
C ASN A 42 -3.75 5.57 -9.15
N THR A 43 -3.89 4.62 -8.26
CA THR A 43 -4.54 4.82 -6.96
C THR A 43 -3.60 4.35 -5.86
N ILE A 44 -3.39 5.20 -4.86
CA ILE A 44 -2.57 4.93 -3.68
C ILE A 44 -3.46 4.99 -2.46
N VAL A 45 -3.45 3.93 -1.67
CA VAL A 45 -4.17 3.86 -0.40
C VAL A 45 -3.14 3.74 0.72
N THR A 46 -3.17 4.68 1.65
CA THR A 46 -2.28 4.69 2.82
C THR A 46 -3.12 4.79 4.08
N ILE A 47 -2.89 3.90 5.02
CA ILE A 47 -3.57 3.92 6.32
C ILE A 47 -2.59 4.34 7.39
N THR A 48 -2.93 5.41 8.08
CA THR A 48 -2.10 6.00 9.13
C THR A 48 -2.84 6.05 10.46
N ASP A 49 -2.10 6.23 11.54
CA ASP A 49 -2.71 6.63 12.80
C ASP A 49 -3.15 8.11 12.76
N ARG A 50 -3.77 8.60 13.85
CA ARG A 50 -4.19 10.00 13.92
C ARG A 50 -3.03 10.99 13.98
N GLN A 51 -1.83 10.53 14.30
CA GLN A 51 -0.61 11.34 14.35
C GLN A 51 0.10 11.42 12.98
N GLY A 52 -0.33 10.62 12.01
CA GLY A 52 0.23 10.59 10.67
C GLY A 52 1.29 9.50 10.44
N ASN A 53 1.52 8.62 11.41
CA ASN A 53 2.45 7.49 11.21
C ASN A 53 1.80 6.42 10.34
N THR A 54 2.47 6.00 9.29
CA THR A 54 1.96 5.00 8.35
C THR A 54 1.95 3.61 8.98
N LEU A 55 0.79 2.97 8.97
CA LEU A 55 0.59 1.59 9.42
C LEU A 55 0.69 0.61 8.24
N SER A 56 -0.02 0.91 7.17
CA SER A 56 -0.03 0.11 5.95
C SER A 56 -0.28 0.97 4.73
N TRP A 57 0.13 0.48 3.59
CA TRP A 57 -0.12 1.14 2.31
C TRP A 57 -0.13 0.13 1.17
N ALA A 58 -0.84 0.45 0.10
CA ALA A 58 -0.81 -0.29 -1.14
C ALA A 58 -1.11 0.64 -2.32
N THR A 59 -0.65 0.26 -3.48
CA THR A 59 -0.89 0.98 -4.73
C THR A 59 -1.42 0.02 -5.78
N SER A 60 -2.18 0.53 -6.75
CA SER A 60 -2.63 -0.28 -7.89
C SER A 60 -1.45 -0.87 -8.65
N GLY A 61 -0.39 -0.09 -8.87
CA GLY A 61 0.84 -0.57 -9.50
C GLY A 61 1.57 -1.66 -8.70
N GLY A 62 1.55 -1.57 -7.37
CA GLY A 62 2.13 -2.55 -6.45
C GLY A 62 1.33 -3.85 -6.32
N CYS A 63 0.08 -3.86 -6.76
CA CYS A 63 -0.79 -5.04 -6.80
C CYS A 63 -0.68 -5.86 -8.11
N GLY A 64 0.24 -5.51 -8.98
CA GLY A 64 0.48 -6.21 -10.24
C GLY A 64 -0.19 -5.60 -11.46
N PHE A 65 -0.96 -4.53 -11.31
CA PHE A 65 -1.52 -3.79 -12.43
C PHE A 65 -0.48 -2.88 -13.07
N ARG A 66 -0.35 -2.91 -14.38
CA ARG A 66 0.63 -2.12 -15.15
C ARG A 66 -0.04 -1.37 -16.30
N GLY A 67 0.57 -0.25 -16.71
CA GLY A 67 0.07 0.58 -17.81
C GLY A 67 -1.31 1.16 -17.51
N SER A 68 -2.23 1.07 -18.48
CA SER A 68 -3.59 1.59 -18.34
C SER A 68 -4.46 0.88 -17.29
N ARG A 69 -4.08 -0.32 -16.87
CA ARG A 69 -4.81 -1.11 -15.86
C ARG A 69 -4.72 -0.52 -14.47
N LYS A 70 -3.69 0.26 -14.15
CA LYS A 70 -3.51 0.90 -12.84
C LYS A 70 -4.59 1.90 -12.48
N SER A 71 -5.20 2.53 -13.46
CA SER A 71 -6.23 3.56 -13.26
C SER A 71 -7.64 3.00 -13.17
N THR A 72 -7.83 1.70 -13.27
CA THR A 72 -9.16 1.09 -13.24
C THR A 72 -9.73 1.07 -11.82
N PRO A 73 -11.08 1.15 -11.66
CA PRO A 73 -11.73 1.00 -10.35
C PRO A 73 -11.41 -0.34 -9.69
N PHE A 74 -11.29 -1.42 -10.46
CA PHE A 74 -10.93 -2.74 -9.95
C PHE A 74 -9.54 -2.77 -9.32
N ALA A 75 -8.56 -2.12 -9.97
CA ALA A 75 -7.20 -2.02 -9.42
C ALA A 75 -7.18 -1.24 -8.10
N ALA A 76 -7.97 -0.18 -7.99
CA ALA A 76 -8.14 0.58 -6.76
C ALA A 76 -8.78 -0.26 -5.64
N GLN A 77 -9.76 -1.09 -5.97
CA GLN A 77 -10.37 -2.03 -5.04
C GLN A 77 -9.33 -2.99 -4.47
N VAL A 78 -8.55 -3.65 -5.32
CA VAL A 78 -7.51 -4.61 -4.88
C VAL A 78 -6.45 -3.94 -4.00
N ALA A 79 -6.03 -2.72 -4.36
CA ALA A 79 -5.10 -1.95 -3.54
C ALA A 79 -5.68 -1.61 -2.15
N ALA A 80 -6.95 -1.20 -2.10
CA ALA A 80 -7.62 -0.88 -0.84
C ALA A 80 -7.82 -2.12 0.04
N GLU A 81 -8.18 -3.26 -0.53
CA GLU A 81 -8.29 -4.53 0.19
C GLU A 81 -6.95 -4.95 0.80
N LYS A 82 -5.88 -4.86 0.03
CA LYS A 82 -4.53 -5.19 0.50
C LYS A 82 -4.09 -4.28 1.64
N ALA A 83 -4.29 -2.97 1.51
CA ALA A 83 -3.98 -2.02 2.58
C ALA A 83 -4.85 -2.22 3.82
N GLY A 84 -6.16 -2.47 3.63
CA GLY A 84 -7.11 -2.72 4.71
C GLY A 84 -6.79 -3.97 5.50
N ASN A 85 -6.50 -5.08 4.85
CA ASN A 85 -6.12 -6.32 5.51
C ASN A 85 -4.83 -6.18 6.32
N ALA A 86 -3.83 -5.51 5.77
CA ALA A 86 -2.59 -5.22 6.48
C ALA A 86 -2.81 -4.29 7.69
N ALA A 87 -3.73 -3.33 7.59
CA ALA A 87 -4.09 -2.47 8.71
C ALA A 87 -4.82 -3.22 9.84
N GLN A 88 -5.65 -4.20 9.49
CA GLN A 88 -6.32 -5.04 10.49
C GLN A 88 -5.35 -5.85 11.36
N GLU A 89 -4.19 -6.21 10.82
CA GLU A 89 -3.12 -6.84 11.60
C GLU A 89 -2.58 -5.94 12.73
N HIS A 90 -2.72 -4.61 12.57
CA HIS A 90 -2.39 -3.61 13.58
C HIS A 90 -3.56 -3.30 14.54
N GLY A 91 -4.68 -4.00 14.41
CA GLY A 91 -5.85 -3.84 15.26
C GLY A 91 -6.78 -2.70 14.88
N VAL A 92 -6.65 -2.13 13.69
CA VAL A 92 -7.53 -1.05 13.20
C VAL A 92 -8.96 -1.56 13.04
N LYS A 93 -9.91 -0.85 13.62
CA LYS A 93 -11.36 -1.15 13.53
C LYS A 93 -12.15 -0.02 12.88
N MET A 94 -11.84 1.21 13.23
CA MET A 94 -12.51 2.41 12.72
C MET A 94 -11.57 3.23 11.84
N VAL A 95 -12.10 3.76 10.75
CA VAL A 95 -11.31 4.51 9.77
C VAL A 95 -12.06 5.76 9.33
N GLU A 96 -11.39 6.91 9.40
CA GLU A 96 -11.78 8.12 8.72
C GLU A 96 -11.15 8.12 7.33
N VAL A 97 -11.95 8.25 6.28
CA VAL A 97 -11.46 8.23 4.89
C VAL A 97 -11.28 9.66 4.39
N ARG A 98 -10.09 9.95 3.87
CA ARG A 98 -9.76 11.21 3.20
C ARG A 98 -9.40 10.93 1.75
N VAL A 99 -10.25 11.38 0.84
CA VAL A 99 -10.11 11.15 -0.59
C VAL A 99 -9.50 12.39 -1.26
N LYS A 100 -8.53 12.15 -2.11
CA LYS A 100 -7.83 13.19 -2.85
C LYS A 100 -7.69 12.80 -4.32
N GLY A 101 -7.96 13.72 -5.22
CA GLY A 101 -7.73 13.55 -6.65
C GLY A 101 -8.98 13.16 -7.46
N PRO A 102 -8.92 13.31 -8.79
CA PRO A 102 -10.06 13.13 -9.69
C PRO A 102 -10.16 11.72 -10.31
N GLY A 103 -9.30 10.78 -9.93
CA GLY A 103 -9.20 9.48 -10.58
C GLY A 103 -10.42 8.59 -10.41
N PRO A 104 -10.58 7.57 -11.26
CA PRO A 104 -11.74 6.67 -11.23
C PRO A 104 -11.79 5.73 -10.01
N GLY A 105 -10.68 5.60 -9.28
CA GLY A 105 -10.57 4.74 -8.10
C GLY A 105 -11.11 5.32 -6.79
N ARG A 106 -11.67 6.54 -6.79
CA ARG A 106 -12.16 7.22 -5.57
C ARG A 106 -13.17 6.38 -4.80
N GLU A 107 -14.28 6.07 -5.44
CA GLU A 107 -15.40 5.35 -4.80
C GLU A 107 -15.08 3.88 -4.55
N SER A 108 -14.47 3.21 -5.51
CA SER A 108 -14.14 1.78 -5.39
C SER A 108 -13.18 1.49 -4.24
N ALA A 109 -12.22 2.37 -3.99
CA ALA A 109 -11.32 2.23 -2.84
C ALA A 109 -12.07 2.34 -1.51
N VAL A 110 -13.00 3.30 -1.39
CA VAL A 110 -13.81 3.49 -0.18
C VAL A 110 -14.71 2.28 0.07
N ARG A 111 -15.38 1.80 -0.97
CA ARG A 111 -16.23 0.60 -0.88
C ARG A 111 -15.42 -0.64 -0.48
N ALA A 112 -14.23 -0.80 -1.02
CA ALA A 112 -13.35 -1.92 -0.69
C ALA A 112 -12.87 -1.87 0.78
N LEU A 113 -12.55 -0.70 1.31
CA LEU A 113 -12.20 -0.53 2.73
C LEU A 113 -13.37 -0.93 3.64
N ASN A 114 -14.59 -0.57 3.28
CA ASN A 114 -15.78 -1.00 4.01
C ASN A 114 -16.00 -2.52 3.90
N ALA A 115 -15.81 -3.09 2.73
CA ALA A 115 -15.95 -4.53 2.49
C ALA A 115 -14.93 -5.38 3.26
N CYS A 116 -13.74 -4.85 3.53
CA CYS A 116 -12.73 -5.50 4.37
C CYS A 116 -13.12 -5.62 5.85
N GLY A 117 -14.21 -5.01 6.27
CA GLY A 117 -14.68 -5.02 7.66
C GLY A 117 -14.22 -3.84 8.49
N LEU A 118 -13.60 -2.83 7.89
CA LEU A 118 -13.27 -1.57 8.54
C LEU A 118 -14.52 -0.67 8.63
N LYS A 119 -14.84 -0.19 9.82
CA LYS A 119 -15.95 0.74 10.02
C LYS A 119 -15.54 2.14 9.60
N ILE A 120 -16.17 2.66 8.56
CA ILE A 120 -15.96 4.03 8.11
C ILE A 120 -16.77 4.98 8.97
N THR A 121 -16.09 5.90 9.65
CA THR A 121 -16.74 6.88 10.53
C THR A 121 -17.06 8.18 9.81
N ASN A 122 -16.18 8.61 8.92
CA ASN A 122 -16.33 9.84 8.14
C ASN A 122 -15.64 9.71 6.78
N ILE A 123 -16.16 10.39 5.80
CA ILE A 123 -15.57 10.50 4.47
C ILE A 123 -15.46 11.98 4.13
N SER A 124 -14.24 12.46 3.88
CA SER A 124 -13.99 13.85 3.49
C SER A 124 -13.18 13.91 2.20
N ASP A 125 -13.43 14.94 1.41
CA ASP A 125 -12.64 15.25 0.22
C ASP A 125 -11.59 16.31 0.59
N VAL A 126 -10.32 15.96 0.42
CA VAL A 126 -9.18 16.83 0.72
C VAL A 126 -8.41 17.22 -0.54
N THR A 127 -9.05 17.12 -1.70
CA THR A 127 -8.44 17.54 -2.97
C THR A 127 -8.00 18.99 -2.89
N PRO A 128 -6.72 19.30 -3.14
CA PRO A 128 -6.22 20.67 -3.04
C PRO A 128 -6.79 21.53 -4.17
N ILE A 129 -7.36 22.66 -3.80
CA ILE A 129 -7.85 23.66 -4.75
C ILE A 129 -7.02 24.93 -4.56
N PRO A 130 -6.19 25.34 -5.53
CA PRO A 130 -5.39 26.53 -5.41
C PRO A 130 -6.28 27.79 -5.43
N HIS A 131 -5.97 28.76 -4.58
CA HIS A 131 -6.56 30.09 -4.61
C HIS A 131 -5.80 30.97 -5.59
N ASN A 132 -5.93 30.71 -6.89
CA ASN A 132 -5.22 31.40 -7.96
C ASN A 132 -3.69 31.26 -7.91
N GLY A 133 -3.21 30.07 -7.52
CA GLY A 133 -1.81 29.73 -7.29
C GLY A 133 -0.90 29.81 -8.51
N CYS A 134 0.11 28.96 -8.56
CA CYS A 134 1.11 28.94 -9.63
C CYS A 134 0.50 28.65 -11.00
N ARG A 135 1.12 29.21 -12.05
CA ARG A 135 0.76 28.91 -13.43
C ARG A 135 0.93 27.41 -13.72
N PRO A 136 -0.08 26.73 -14.30
CA PRO A 136 0.05 25.33 -14.69
C PRO A 136 1.10 25.15 -15.81
N PRO A 137 1.66 23.93 -15.97
CA PRO A 137 2.59 23.65 -17.05
C PRO A 137 1.91 23.80 -18.41
N LYS A 138 2.72 24.00 -19.46
CA LYS A 138 2.21 24.10 -20.82
C LYS A 138 1.42 22.86 -21.25
N LYS A 139 0.52 23.04 -22.22
CA LYS A 139 -0.25 21.94 -22.82
C LYS A 139 0.70 20.85 -23.33
N ARG A 140 0.39 19.60 -23.00
CA ARG A 140 1.13 18.44 -23.49
C ARG A 140 1.00 18.31 -25.02
N ARG A 141 2.12 18.15 -25.69
CA ARG A 141 2.14 17.81 -27.13
C ARG A 141 1.81 16.32 -27.27
N VAL A 142 0.90 16.05 -28.15
CA VAL A 142 0.48 14.69 -28.48
C VAL A 142 0.90 14.38 -29.93
#